data_540489cbd774eb3b53ab677eac391ce7
#
_entry.id   540489cbd774eb3b53ab677eac391ce7
#
_cell.length_a   1.000
_cell.length_b   1.000
_cell.length_c   1.000
_cell.angle_alpha   90.00
_cell.angle_beta   90.00
_cell.angle_gamma   90.00
#
_symmetry.space_group_name_H-M   'P 1'
#
loop_
_entity.id
_entity.type
_entity.pdbx_description
1 polymer ?
#
loop_
_entity_poly.entity_id
_entity_poly.type
_entity_poly.pdbx_seq_one_letter_code
_entity_poly.pdbx_strand_id
1 'polypeptide(L)'
;MNETAGHTFNIAADNPPVAGCTVSHPVWEASGNGLSYFSLGAGTDISAELYGYHRLELVVAGEAHITGAMPADVAAGQAVVTPTNVPVGVRAEKDTVYVELSLEKGTTMNNVIKPGEAFTLKDLIPYQDGRIVNMDLAHNDSMKFVLMSFDAGTGLSEHAAPGDALVFALDGEATITYEGVENLVRAGQTFKFDAGGRHAVRADKRFKMALLVTLA
;
A
#
# COMPACT_ATOMS: atom_id res chain seq x y z
N MET A 1 -10.31 2.46 -9.72
CA MET A 1 -8.96 1.83 -9.82
C MET A 1 -8.94 0.90 -11.02
N ASN A 2 -7.80 0.78 -11.72
CA ASN A 2 -7.68 0.00 -12.97
C ASN A 2 -7.52 -1.51 -12.75
N GLU A 3 -7.24 -1.96 -11.54
CA GLU A 3 -7.11 -3.38 -11.21
C GLU A 3 -8.44 -4.12 -11.29
N THR A 4 -8.39 -5.39 -11.67
CA THR A 4 -9.59 -6.25 -11.70
C THR A 4 -9.95 -6.72 -10.29
N ALA A 5 -11.22 -6.59 -9.90
CA ALA A 5 -11.67 -7.02 -8.58
C ALA A 5 -11.92 -8.53 -8.51
N GLY A 6 -11.96 -9.08 -7.29
CA GLY A 6 -12.42 -10.43 -7.02
C GLY A 6 -11.39 -11.54 -7.16
N HIS A 7 -10.10 -11.21 -7.34
CA HIS A 7 -9.03 -12.20 -7.33
C HIS A 7 -7.76 -11.67 -6.66
N THR A 8 -6.91 -12.58 -6.23
CA THR A 8 -5.59 -12.23 -5.68
C THR A 8 -4.60 -12.00 -6.81
N PHE A 9 -3.73 -11.03 -6.63
CA PHE A 9 -2.61 -10.76 -7.54
C PHE A 9 -1.34 -10.36 -6.77
N ASN A 10 -0.20 -10.29 -7.47
CA ASN A 10 1.07 -9.90 -6.86
C ASN A 10 1.68 -8.75 -7.67
N ILE A 11 1.74 -7.56 -7.07
CA ILE A 11 2.19 -6.35 -7.74
C ILE A 11 3.59 -6.53 -8.35
N ALA A 12 4.53 -7.15 -7.62
CA ALA A 12 5.89 -7.31 -8.12
C ALA A 12 5.98 -8.32 -9.27
N ALA A 13 5.20 -9.41 -9.22
CA ALA A 13 5.19 -10.42 -10.29
C ALA A 13 4.51 -9.91 -11.56
N ASP A 14 3.46 -9.09 -11.41
CA ASP A 14 2.68 -8.56 -12.52
C ASP A 14 3.31 -7.30 -13.15
N ASN A 15 4.27 -6.67 -12.45
CA ASN A 15 5.03 -5.51 -12.91
C ASN A 15 6.55 -5.76 -12.85
N PRO A 16 7.07 -6.75 -13.60
CA PRO A 16 8.50 -7.10 -13.53
C PRO A 16 9.38 -5.95 -14.03
N PRO A 17 10.50 -5.64 -13.34
CA PRO A 17 11.45 -4.65 -13.80
C PRO A 17 12.04 -5.00 -15.17
N VAL A 18 12.26 -3.98 -15.99
CA VAL A 18 12.90 -4.10 -17.30
C VAL A 18 14.30 -3.51 -17.21
N ALA A 19 15.32 -4.28 -17.67
CA ALA A 19 16.71 -3.87 -17.57
C ALA A 19 16.95 -2.49 -18.22
N GLY A 20 17.55 -1.58 -17.46
CA GLY A 20 17.85 -0.21 -17.88
C GLY A 20 16.65 0.72 -18.02
N CYS A 21 15.48 0.30 -17.56
CA CYS A 21 14.24 1.09 -17.63
C CYS A 21 13.66 1.37 -16.25
N THR A 22 13.03 2.52 -16.15
CA THR A 22 12.06 2.86 -15.09
C THR A 22 10.68 2.89 -15.73
N VAL A 23 9.75 2.09 -15.20
CA VAL A 23 8.38 1.97 -15.70
C VAL A 23 7.40 2.36 -14.59
N SER A 24 6.44 3.22 -14.91
CA SER A 24 5.32 3.54 -14.03
C SER A 24 4.01 2.99 -14.59
N HIS A 25 3.18 2.45 -13.72
CA HIS A 25 1.85 1.94 -14.03
C HIS A 25 0.81 2.65 -13.16
N PRO A 26 0.10 3.67 -13.68
CA PRO A 26 -0.95 4.36 -12.95
C PRO A 26 -2.15 3.44 -12.70
N VAL A 27 -2.57 3.32 -11.44
CA VAL A 27 -3.68 2.46 -10.99
C VAL A 27 -4.93 3.28 -10.70
N TRP A 28 -4.75 4.43 -10.06
CA TRP A 28 -5.85 5.30 -9.68
C TRP A 28 -5.36 6.74 -9.51
N GLU A 29 -6.21 7.69 -9.87
CA GLU A 29 -6.00 9.12 -9.63
C GLU A 29 -7.36 9.79 -9.41
N ALA A 30 -7.49 10.56 -8.34
CA ALA A 30 -8.65 11.40 -8.08
C ALA A 30 -8.32 12.47 -7.03
N SER A 31 -8.82 13.69 -7.23
CA SER A 31 -8.78 14.77 -6.24
C SER A 31 -7.38 15.03 -5.65
N GLY A 32 -6.32 14.98 -6.48
CA GLY A 32 -4.95 15.22 -6.03
C GLY A 32 -4.29 14.04 -5.28
N ASN A 33 -5.00 12.91 -5.16
CA ASN A 33 -4.43 11.63 -4.72
C ASN A 33 -4.13 10.75 -5.92
N GLY A 34 -3.17 9.85 -5.80
CA GLY A 34 -2.84 8.90 -6.85
C GLY A 34 -2.20 7.64 -6.32
N LEU A 35 -2.43 6.51 -7.00
CA LEU A 35 -1.74 5.25 -6.75
C LEU A 35 -1.09 4.80 -8.05
N SER A 36 0.20 4.51 -7.98
CA SER A 36 0.97 3.98 -9.10
C SER A 36 1.92 2.88 -8.64
N TYR A 37 2.19 1.92 -9.51
CA TYR A 37 3.28 0.97 -9.33
C TYR A 37 4.49 1.43 -10.12
N PHE A 38 5.65 1.33 -9.53
CA PHE A 38 6.93 1.65 -10.16
C PHE A 38 7.81 0.40 -10.19
N SER A 39 8.39 0.14 -11.36
CA SER A 39 9.34 -0.95 -11.57
C SER A 39 10.64 -0.36 -12.09
N LEU A 40 11.71 -0.50 -11.33
CA LEU A 40 13.04 0.01 -11.64
C LEU A 40 13.98 -1.16 -11.92
N GLY A 41 14.54 -1.19 -13.12
CA GLY A 41 15.63 -2.11 -13.43
C GLY A 41 16.89 -1.74 -12.66
N ALA A 42 17.73 -2.72 -12.34
CA ALA A 42 18.99 -2.51 -11.62
C ALA A 42 19.83 -1.38 -12.24
N GLY A 43 20.34 -0.47 -11.40
CA GLY A 43 21.14 0.67 -11.81
C GLY A 43 20.37 1.86 -12.39
N THR A 44 19.04 1.85 -12.29
CA THR A 44 18.20 2.98 -12.73
C THR A 44 17.76 3.87 -11.58
N ASP A 45 17.33 5.09 -11.90
CA ASP A 45 16.86 6.07 -10.93
C ASP A 45 15.72 6.94 -11.46
N ILE A 46 15.01 7.54 -10.53
CA ILE A 46 14.09 8.66 -10.75
C ILE A 46 14.77 9.88 -10.10
N SER A 47 15.04 10.88 -10.91
CA SER A 47 15.71 12.12 -10.46
C SER A 47 14.95 12.81 -9.34
N ALA A 48 15.68 13.50 -8.48
CA ALA A 48 15.06 14.20 -7.36
C ALA A 48 14.20 15.38 -7.83
N GLU A 49 12.93 15.37 -7.44
CA GLU A 49 11.94 16.40 -7.76
C GLU A 49 11.32 16.96 -6.49
N LEU A 50 10.75 18.18 -6.59
CA LEU A 50 10.03 18.83 -5.50
C LEU A 50 8.53 18.61 -5.63
N TYR A 51 7.93 18.07 -4.57
CA TYR A 51 6.48 17.93 -4.47
C TYR A 51 5.95 18.71 -3.27
N GLY A 52 4.84 19.42 -3.45
CA GLY A 52 4.14 20.15 -2.40
C GLY A 52 3.23 19.27 -1.53
N TYR A 53 3.29 17.94 -1.74
CA TYR A 53 2.49 16.93 -1.06
C TYR A 53 3.36 15.74 -0.67
N HIS A 54 2.89 14.94 0.27
CA HIS A 54 3.56 13.71 0.68
C HIS A 54 3.30 12.57 -0.31
N ARG A 55 4.28 11.69 -0.47
CA ARG A 55 4.12 10.39 -1.14
C ARG A 55 4.48 9.30 -0.14
N LEU A 56 3.65 8.27 -0.05
CA LEU A 56 4.00 7.05 0.67
C LEU A 56 4.52 6.05 -0.37
N GLU A 57 5.76 5.63 -0.19
CA GLU A 57 6.42 4.66 -1.06
C GLU A 57 6.59 3.34 -0.28
N LEU A 58 5.89 2.28 -0.71
CA LEU A 58 5.94 0.93 -0.12
C LEU A 58 6.71 0.02 -1.08
N VAL A 59 7.88 -0.44 -0.67
CA VAL A 59 8.67 -1.39 -1.47
C VAL A 59 8.08 -2.79 -1.33
N VAL A 60 7.70 -3.39 -2.45
CA VAL A 60 7.12 -4.75 -2.50
C VAL A 60 8.11 -5.81 -2.98
N ALA A 61 9.18 -5.40 -3.68
CA ALA A 61 10.31 -6.25 -4.05
C ALA A 61 11.59 -5.43 -4.22
N GLY A 62 12.73 -5.99 -3.89
CA GLY A 62 14.02 -5.32 -4.00
C GLY A 62 14.30 -4.34 -2.86
N GLU A 63 14.95 -3.22 -3.19
CA GLU A 63 15.36 -2.19 -2.24
C GLU A 63 15.43 -0.82 -2.96
N ALA A 64 14.71 0.17 -2.44
CA ALA A 64 14.72 1.53 -2.95
C ALA A 64 15.65 2.40 -2.09
N HIS A 65 16.55 3.14 -2.72
CA HIS A 65 17.37 4.15 -2.09
C HIS A 65 16.75 5.52 -2.35
N ILE A 66 16.11 6.08 -1.34
CA ILE A 66 15.58 7.44 -1.39
C ILE A 66 16.76 8.41 -1.43
N THR A 67 16.74 9.31 -2.39
CA THR A 67 17.83 10.28 -2.63
C THR A 67 17.34 11.72 -2.40
N GLY A 68 18.26 12.65 -2.29
CA GLY A 68 17.95 14.07 -2.10
C GLY A 68 18.09 14.53 -0.65
N ALA A 69 17.12 15.31 -0.15
CA ALA A 69 17.24 16.01 1.12
C ALA A 69 17.21 15.11 2.37
N MET A 70 16.53 13.96 2.30
CA MET A 70 16.42 13.00 3.40
C MET A 70 16.64 11.57 2.86
N PRO A 71 17.90 11.16 2.69
CA PRO A 71 18.21 9.85 2.16
C PRO A 71 17.81 8.74 3.15
N ALA A 72 17.23 7.67 2.61
CA ALA A 72 16.83 6.48 3.37
C ALA A 72 16.92 5.24 2.49
N ASP A 73 17.27 4.10 3.08
CA ASP A 73 17.19 2.80 2.44
C ASP A 73 15.89 2.12 2.86
N VAL A 74 15.11 1.68 1.88
CA VAL A 74 13.79 1.09 2.08
C VAL A 74 13.78 -0.29 1.45
N ALA A 75 13.80 -1.33 2.27
CA ALA A 75 13.78 -2.73 1.82
C ALA A 75 12.36 -3.23 1.55
N ALA A 76 12.24 -4.35 0.87
CA ALA A 76 10.94 -5.01 0.63
C ALA A 76 10.17 -5.22 1.95
N GLY A 77 8.89 -4.85 1.97
CA GLY A 77 8.00 -4.84 3.14
C GLY A 77 8.09 -3.58 3.99
N GLN A 78 9.01 -2.68 3.70
CA GLN A 78 9.11 -1.36 4.35
C GLN A 78 8.49 -0.28 3.47
N ALA A 79 8.14 0.83 4.13
CA ALA A 79 7.64 2.04 3.50
C ALA A 79 8.37 3.27 4.03
N VAL A 80 8.29 4.35 3.27
CA VAL A 80 8.71 5.68 3.68
C VAL A 80 7.66 6.69 3.24
N VAL A 81 7.47 7.75 4.02
CA VAL A 81 6.71 8.92 3.56
C VAL A 81 7.70 10.03 3.22
N THR A 82 7.64 10.54 2.01
CA THR A 82 8.55 11.60 1.57
C THR A 82 8.19 12.94 2.23
N PRO A 83 9.17 13.76 2.62
CA PRO A 83 8.93 15.13 3.05
C PRO A 83 8.44 16.00 1.88
N THR A 84 7.76 17.10 2.19
CA THR A 84 7.25 18.05 1.19
C THR A 84 8.24 19.19 0.93
N ASN A 85 8.18 19.77 -0.29
CA ASN A 85 8.93 20.97 -0.68
C ASN A 85 10.47 20.84 -0.54
N VAL A 86 10.98 19.63 -0.63
CA VAL A 86 12.41 19.33 -0.72
C VAL A 86 12.65 18.32 -1.85
N PRO A 87 13.83 18.31 -2.47
CA PRO A 87 14.13 17.36 -3.53
C PRO A 87 14.16 15.92 -3.00
N VAL A 88 13.38 15.04 -3.60
CA VAL A 88 13.32 13.60 -3.30
C VAL A 88 13.31 12.81 -4.60
N GLY A 89 14.23 11.88 -4.75
CA GLY A 89 14.31 10.93 -5.84
C GLY A 89 14.42 9.50 -5.33
N VAL A 90 14.42 8.54 -6.24
CA VAL A 90 14.54 7.10 -5.92
C VAL A 90 15.60 6.48 -6.83
N ARG A 91 16.52 5.69 -6.27
CA ARG A 91 17.50 4.90 -7.02
C ARG A 91 17.38 3.43 -6.64
N ALA A 92 17.55 2.56 -7.62
CA ALA A 92 17.55 1.11 -7.44
C ALA A 92 18.89 0.52 -7.88
N GLU A 93 19.63 -0.13 -6.98
CA GLU A 93 20.87 -0.85 -7.32
C GLU A 93 20.58 -2.29 -7.79
N LYS A 94 19.41 -2.80 -7.44
CA LYS A 94 18.85 -4.10 -7.86
C LYS A 94 17.46 -3.88 -8.42
N ASP A 95 16.96 -4.85 -9.17
CA ASP A 95 15.56 -4.86 -9.61
C ASP A 95 14.62 -4.59 -8.45
N THR A 96 13.83 -3.53 -8.55
CA THR A 96 13.00 -3.03 -7.44
C THR A 96 11.60 -2.69 -7.94
N VAL A 97 10.59 -3.07 -7.16
CA VAL A 97 9.20 -2.68 -7.38
C VAL A 97 8.65 -2.04 -6.12
N TYR A 98 8.05 -0.88 -6.28
CA TYR A 98 7.37 -0.19 -5.17
C TYR A 98 6.01 0.38 -5.59
N VAL A 99 5.16 0.58 -4.61
CA VAL A 99 3.87 1.25 -4.73
C VAL A 99 4.03 2.67 -4.24
N GLU A 100 3.63 3.64 -5.03
CA GLU A 100 3.57 5.04 -4.63
C GLU A 100 2.11 5.45 -4.43
N LEU A 101 1.78 5.93 -3.25
CA LEU A 101 0.52 6.59 -2.92
C LEU A 101 0.80 8.09 -2.74
N SER A 102 0.44 8.89 -3.75
CA SER A 102 0.45 10.35 -3.67
C SER A 102 -0.72 10.84 -2.82
N LEU A 103 -0.42 11.72 -1.86
CA LEU A 103 -1.40 12.21 -0.88
C LEU A 103 -1.74 13.68 -1.16
N GLU A 104 -2.99 13.98 -1.41
CA GLU A 104 -3.47 15.36 -1.60
C GLU A 104 -2.93 16.30 -0.50
N LYS A 105 -2.64 17.55 -0.87
CA LYS A 105 -2.20 18.56 0.08
C LYS A 105 -3.25 18.78 1.19
N GLY A 106 -2.83 18.63 2.44
CA GLY A 106 -3.73 18.74 3.60
C GLY A 106 -4.28 17.40 4.09
N THR A 107 -3.87 16.27 3.47
CA THR A 107 -4.16 14.92 4.01
C THR A 107 -3.70 14.83 5.47
N THR A 108 -4.59 14.37 6.34
CA THR A 108 -4.26 14.08 7.73
C THR A 108 -3.50 12.77 7.79
N MET A 109 -2.29 12.82 8.38
CA MET A 109 -1.46 11.63 8.60
C MET A 109 -1.36 11.31 10.09
N ASN A 110 -1.25 10.02 10.40
CA ASN A 110 -1.00 9.57 11.77
C ASN A 110 0.40 9.98 12.26
N ASN A 111 0.47 10.45 13.48
CA ASN A 111 1.71 10.94 14.09
C ASN A 111 2.79 9.85 14.31
N VAL A 112 2.46 8.58 14.16
CA VAL A 112 3.44 7.48 14.20
C VAL A 112 4.35 7.49 12.97
N ILE A 113 3.91 8.12 11.87
CA ILE A 113 4.69 8.25 10.64
C ILE A 113 5.52 9.53 10.71
N LYS A 114 6.82 9.39 10.51
CA LYS A 114 7.74 10.52 10.39
C LYS A 114 8.29 10.58 8.98
N PRO A 115 8.01 11.66 8.24
CA PRO A 115 8.53 11.81 6.88
C PRO A 115 10.07 11.67 6.84
N GLY A 116 10.57 10.90 5.87
CA GLY A 116 11.98 10.60 5.68
C GLY A 116 12.53 9.43 6.50
N GLU A 117 11.75 8.86 7.42
CA GLU A 117 12.15 7.65 8.16
C GLU A 117 11.48 6.41 7.54
N ALA A 118 12.27 5.35 7.27
CA ALA A 118 11.73 4.07 6.82
C ALA A 118 11.06 3.34 7.98
N PHE A 119 9.94 2.68 7.71
CA PHE A 119 9.17 1.91 8.70
C PHE A 119 8.52 0.68 8.06
N THR A 120 8.16 -0.30 8.89
CA THR A 120 7.46 -1.51 8.44
C THR A 120 5.98 -1.39 8.80
N LEU A 121 5.09 -1.39 7.79
CA LEU A 121 3.64 -1.20 8.00
C LEU A 121 3.05 -2.18 9.02
N LYS A 122 3.40 -3.46 8.94
CA LYS A 122 2.87 -4.49 9.84
C LYS A 122 3.29 -4.30 11.31
N ASP A 123 4.37 -3.58 11.57
CA ASP A 123 4.90 -3.39 12.93
C ASP A 123 4.26 -2.17 13.63
N LEU A 124 3.57 -1.31 12.87
CA LEU A 124 2.85 -0.15 13.43
C LEU A 124 1.60 -0.54 14.22
N ILE A 125 1.04 -1.72 13.98
CA ILE A 125 -0.19 -2.18 14.61
C ILE A 125 0.01 -3.54 15.30
N PRO A 126 -0.33 -3.70 16.61
CA PRO A 126 -0.18 -4.96 17.32
C PRO A 126 -1.32 -5.93 17.00
N TYR A 127 -1.09 -7.23 17.22
CA TYR A 127 -2.17 -8.18 17.44
C TYR A 127 -2.72 -8.03 18.86
N GLN A 128 -4.03 -8.13 19.03
CA GLN A 128 -4.72 -8.17 20.32
C GLN A 128 -5.61 -9.40 20.39
N ASP A 129 -5.48 -10.19 21.46
CA ASP A 129 -6.18 -11.46 21.62
C ASP A 129 -7.72 -11.29 21.49
N GLY A 130 -8.30 -12.06 20.58
CA GLY A 130 -9.73 -12.08 20.28
C GLY A 130 -10.27 -10.79 19.63
N ARG A 131 -9.43 -9.91 19.12
CA ARG A 131 -9.84 -8.60 18.59
C ARG A 131 -9.33 -8.31 17.19
N ILE A 132 -10.05 -7.42 16.52
CA ILE A 132 -9.60 -6.68 15.37
C ILE A 132 -9.13 -5.30 15.84
N VAL A 133 -7.94 -4.91 15.45
CA VAL A 133 -7.42 -3.55 15.70
C VAL A 133 -7.30 -2.84 14.37
N ASN A 134 -7.67 -1.57 14.31
CA ASN A 134 -7.48 -0.72 13.14
C ASN A 134 -6.76 0.57 13.51
N MET A 135 -6.06 1.16 12.54
CA MET A 135 -5.33 2.40 12.68
C MET A 135 -5.36 3.15 11.34
N ASP A 136 -5.96 4.32 11.31
CA ASP A 136 -5.88 5.21 10.15
C ASP A 136 -4.45 5.74 10.05
N LEU A 137 -3.79 5.49 8.91
CA LEU A 137 -2.47 6.03 8.62
C LEU A 137 -2.54 7.38 7.90
N ALA A 138 -3.45 7.49 6.93
CA ALA A 138 -3.70 8.74 6.21
C ALA A 138 -5.16 8.79 5.78
N HIS A 139 -5.77 9.97 5.82
CA HIS A 139 -7.11 10.19 5.30
C HIS A 139 -7.34 11.64 4.85
N ASN A 140 -8.22 11.79 3.91
CA ASN A 140 -8.83 13.05 3.46
C ASN A 140 -10.26 12.76 2.96
N ASP A 141 -10.90 13.72 2.33
CA ASP A 141 -12.29 13.58 1.86
C ASP A 141 -12.45 12.54 0.73
N SER A 142 -11.38 12.22 0.02
CA SER A 142 -11.40 11.36 -1.18
C SER A 142 -10.82 9.97 -0.94
N MET A 143 -10.11 9.72 0.17
CA MET A 143 -9.50 8.43 0.45
C MET A 143 -9.22 8.19 1.93
N LYS A 144 -9.09 6.91 2.28
CA LYS A 144 -8.50 6.43 3.55
C LYS A 144 -7.46 5.36 3.29
N PHE A 145 -6.33 5.45 4.00
CA PHE A 145 -5.33 4.40 4.07
C PHE A 145 -5.21 3.91 5.51
N VAL A 146 -5.64 2.66 5.75
CA VAL A 146 -5.88 2.11 7.09
C VAL A 146 -5.07 0.82 7.27
N LEU A 147 -4.47 0.62 8.44
CA LEU A 147 -3.96 -0.68 8.86
C LEU A 147 -5.01 -1.44 9.65
N MET A 148 -5.10 -2.73 9.40
CA MET A 148 -5.96 -3.64 10.15
C MET A 148 -5.18 -4.89 10.58
N SER A 149 -5.39 -5.30 11.83
CA SER A 149 -4.79 -6.49 12.44
C SER A 149 -5.91 -7.38 12.99
N PHE A 150 -5.92 -8.63 12.59
CA PHE A 150 -6.92 -9.63 12.96
C PHE A 150 -6.25 -10.71 13.81
N ASP A 151 -6.74 -10.95 15.02
CA ASP A 151 -6.34 -12.15 15.76
C ASP A 151 -7.02 -13.41 15.18
N ALA A 152 -6.48 -14.57 15.46
CA ALA A 152 -7.03 -15.84 14.99
C ALA A 152 -8.50 -16.01 15.45
N GLY A 153 -9.36 -16.42 14.53
CA GLY A 153 -10.79 -16.60 14.76
C GLY A 153 -11.62 -15.32 14.70
N THR A 154 -11.01 -14.17 14.32
CA THR A 154 -11.75 -12.91 14.12
C THR A 154 -12.06 -12.65 12.65
N GLY A 155 -12.97 -11.71 12.37
CA GLY A 155 -13.34 -11.37 11.00
C GLY A 155 -14.33 -10.23 10.92
N LEU A 156 -14.50 -9.71 9.72
CA LEU A 156 -15.55 -8.73 9.38
C LEU A 156 -16.69 -9.46 8.69
N SER A 157 -17.91 -9.27 9.20
CA SER A 157 -19.12 -9.76 8.55
C SER A 157 -19.33 -9.09 7.19
N GLU A 158 -20.11 -9.72 6.33
CA GLU A 158 -20.38 -9.21 4.98
C GLU A 158 -20.93 -7.79 5.00
N HIS A 159 -20.31 -6.91 4.24
CA HIS A 159 -20.70 -5.51 4.04
C HIS A 159 -20.29 -5.06 2.63
N ALA A 160 -20.73 -3.89 2.21
CA ALA A 160 -20.39 -3.31 0.93
C ALA A 160 -19.24 -2.30 1.08
N ALA A 161 -18.32 -2.27 0.12
CA ALA A 161 -17.26 -1.28 0.05
C ALA A 161 -17.85 0.11 -0.27
N PRO A 162 -17.50 1.18 0.47
CA PRO A 162 -17.99 2.53 0.19
C PRO A 162 -17.44 3.12 -1.11
N GLY A 163 -16.32 2.61 -1.59
CA GLY A 163 -15.65 2.97 -2.82
C GLY A 163 -14.78 1.81 -3.31
N ASP A 164 -13.99 2.02 -4.35
CA ASP A 164 -12.97 1.05 -4.73
C ASP A 164 -11.98 0.88 -3.59
N ALA A 165 -11.60 -0.37 -3.30
CA ALA A 165 -10.67 -0.65 -2.22
C ALA A 165 -9.59 -1.64 -2.64
N LEU A 166 -8.35 -1.39 -2.20
CA LEU A 166 -7.20 -2.23 -2.46
C LEU A 166 -6.60 -2.72 -1.14
N VAL A 167 -6.58 -4.03 -0.96
CA VAL A 167 -5.98 -4.73 0.18
C VAL A 167 -4.54 -5.08 -0.14
N PHE A 168 -3.61 -4.73 0.72
CA PHE A 168 -2.23 -5.20 0.74
C PHE A 168 -2.07 -6.14 1.93
N ALA A 169 -1.94 -7.43 1.71
CA ALA A 169 -1.71 -8.39 2.80
C ALA A 169 -0.27 -8.26 3.31
N LEU A 170 -0.11 -7.91 4.58
CA LEU A 170 1.16 -7.56 5.20
C LEU A 170 1.77 -8.71 6.02
N ASP A 171 0.93 -9.54 6.65
CA ASP A 171 1.34 -10.64 7.52
C ASP A 171 0.26 -11.71 7.59
N GLY A 172 0.65 -13.00 7.64
CA GLY A 172 -0.27 -14.11 7.75
C GLY A 172 -1.13 -14.38 6.52
N GLU A 173 -2.33 -14.91 6.74
CA GLU A 173 -3.31 -15.23 5.69
C GLU A 173 -4.75 -15.07 6.20
N ALA A 174 -5.66 -14.68 5.32
CA ALA A 174 -7.10 -14.60 5.58
C ALA A 174 -7.91 -15.05 4.37
N THR A 175 -9.14 -15.52 4.61
CA THR A 175 -10.13 -15.74 3.56
C THR A 175 -10.93 -14.46 3.36
N ILE A 176 -10.88 -13.92 2.15
CA ILE A 176 -11.73 -12.82 1.71
C ILE A 176 -12.85 -13.43 0.85
N THR A 177 -14.09 -13.33 1.32
CA THR A 177 -15.26 -13.64 0.50
C THR A 177 -15.66 -12.38 -0.26
N TYR A 178 -15.72 -12.42 -1.58
CA TYR A 178 -16.15 -11.33 -2.43
C TYR A 178 -17.21 -11.81 -3.41
N GLU A 179 -18.39 -11.14 -3.42
CA GLU A 179 -19.56 -11.54 -4.23
C GLU A 179 -19.88 -13.04 -4.12
N GLY A 180 -19.79 -13.59 -2.90
CA GLY A 180 -20.04 -15.00 -2.61
C GLY A 180 -18.90 -15.97 -2.94
N VAL A 181 -17.76 -15.49 -3.49
CA VAL A 181 -16.60 -16.33 -3.83
C VAL A 181 -15.51 -16.17 -2.77
N GLU A 182 -15.05 -17.29 -2.19
CA GLU A 182 -13.94 -17.30 -1.24
C GLU A 182 -12.57 -17.24 -1.94
N ASN A 183 -11.74 -16.33 -1.48
CA ASN A 183 -10.37 -16.15 -1.95
C ASN A 183 -9.42 -16.18 -0.75
N LEU A 184 -8.43 -17.08 -0.77
CA LEU A 184 -7.38 -17.09 0.24
C LEU A 184 -6.29 -16.08 -0.14
N VAL A 185 -6.09 -15.09 0.70
CA VAL A 185 -5.13 -13.99 0.52
C VAL A 185 -4.00 -14.14 1.54
N ARG A 186 -2.75 -14.15 1.06
CA ARG A 186 -1.54 -14.33 1.87
C ARG A 186 -0.65 -13.09 1.84
N ALA A 187 0.18 -12.95 2.86
CA ALA A 187 1.21 -11.89 2.91
C ALA A 187 1.96 -11.76 1.58
N GLY A 188 2.12 -10.52 1.10
CA GLY A 188 2.69 -10.18 -0.20
C GLY A 188 1.72 -10.23 -1.38
N GLN A 189 0.48 -10.68 -1.18
CA GLN A 189 -0.59 -10.62 -2.17
C GLN A 189 -1.45 -9.38 -1.98
N THR A 190 -2.13 -9.01 -3.04
CA THR A 190 -3.05 -7.87 -3.11
C THR A 190 -4.42 -8.36 -3.58
N PHE A 191 -5.49 -7.68 -3.16
CA PHE A 191 -6.86 -7.99 -3.54
C PHE A 191 -7.66 -6.69 -3.73
N LYS A 192 -8.49 -6.61 -4.77
CA LYS A 192 -9.33 -5.43 -5.04
C LYS A 192 -10.81 -5.72 -4.81
N PHE A 193 -11.51 -4.74 -4.23
CA PHE A 193 -12.97 -4.62 -4.22
C PHE A 193 -13.41 -3.46 -5.12
N ASP A 194 -14.49 -3.63 -5.87
CA ASP A 194 -15.17 -2.53 -6.52
C ASP A 194 -16.11 -1.80 -5.54
N ALA A 195 -16.39 -0.54 -5.81
CA ALA A 195 -17.39 0.24 -5.09
C ALA A 195 -18.73 -0.50 -5.06
N GLY A 196 -19.33 -0.64 -3.87
CA GLY A 196 -20.57 -1.39 -3.65
C GLY A 196 -20.39 -2.91 -3.59
N GLY A 197 -19.21 -3.46 -3.91
CA GLY A 197 -18.95 -4.90 -3.87
C GLY A 197 -19.08 -5.47 -2.45
N ARG A 198 -19.87 -6.56 -2.33
CA ARG A 198 -20.13 -7.23 -1.05
C ARG A 198 -18.96 -8.13 -0.68
N HIS A 199 -18.42 -7.94 0.52
CA HIS A 199 -17.27 -8.71 0.96
C HIS A 199 -17.27 -8.95 2.48
N ALA A 200 -16.59 -10.04 2.87
CA ALA A 200 -16.30 -10.40 4.25
C ALA A 200 -14.83 -10.79 4.37
N VAL A 201 -14.28 -10.68 5.57
CA VAL A 201 -12.92 -11.13 5.89
C VAL A 201 -12.98 -12.10 7.05
N ARG A 202 -12.36 -13.28 6.92
CA ARG A 202 -12.22 -14.28 7.98
C ARG A 202 -10.76 -14.63 8.18
N ALA A 203 -10.26 -14.39 9.38
CA ALA A 203 -8.90 -14.71 9.76
C ALA A 203 -8.89 -15.96 10.66
N ASP A 204 -8.73 -17.15 10.07
CA ASP A 204 -8.59 -18.40 10.84
C ASP A 204 -7.24 -18.45 11.61
N LYS A 205 -6.25 -17.70 11.13
CA LYS A 205 -4.96 -17.42 11.75
C LYS A 205 -4.77 -15.91 11.86
N ARG A 206 -3.74 -15.46 12.57
CA ARG A 206 -3.39 -14.04 12.64
C ARG A 206 -3.10 -13.48 11.24
N PHE A 207 -3.66 -12.31 10.97
CA PHE A 207 -3.56 -11.64 9.68
C PHE A 207 -3.43 -10.13 9.85
N LYS A 208 -2.58 -9.49 9.05
CA LYS A 208 -2.53 -8.02 8.95
C LYS A 208 -2.62 -7.57 7.50
N MET A 209 -3.30 -6.46 7.29
CA MET A 209 -3.41 -5.82 5.98
C MET A 209 -3.33 -4.31 6.10
N ALA A 210 -2.89 -3.66 5.02
CA ALA A 210 -3.19 -2.27 4.73
C ALA A 210 -4.36 -2.23 3.73
N LEU A 211 -5.23 -1.24 3.88
CA LEU A 211 -6.40 -1.05 3.05
C LEU A 211 -6.42 0.40 2.56
N LEU A 212 -6.32 0.59 1.24
CA LEU A 212 -6.62 1.85 0.57
C LEU A 212 -8.07 1.82 0.11
N VAL A 213 -8.88 2.76 0.59
CA VAL A 213 -10.28 2.94 0.18
C VAL A 213 -10.43 4.30 -0.48
N THR A 214 -10.97 4.34 -1.70
CA THR A 214 -11.40 5.59 -2.31
C THR A 214 -12.77 5.98 -1.75
N LEU A 215 -12.98 7.27 -1.54
CA LEU A 215 -14.25 7.83 -1.10
C LEU A 215 -14.84 8.63 -2.24
N ALA A 216 -16.15 8.48 -2.48
CA ALA A 216 -16.86 9.18 -3.57
C ALA A 216 -17.16 10.63 -3.21
#